data_c05c1b4da662df937dc54b5e510f8d78
#
_entry.id   c05c1b4da662df937dc54b5e510f8d78
#
_cell.length_a   1.000
_cell.length_b   1.000
_cell.length_c   1.000
_cell.angle_alpha   90.00
_cell.angle_beta   90.00
_cell.angle_gamma   90.00
#
_symmetry.space_group_name_H-M   'P 1'
#
loop_
_entity.id
_entity.type
_entity.pdbx_description
1 polymer ?
#
loop_
_entity_poly.entity_id
_entity_poly.type
_entity_poly.pdbx_seq_one_letter_code
_entity_poly.pdbx_strand_id
1 'polypeptide(L)'
;MHLSSLADVSFIAGMIIDKFAYHQPLYRQHVKLQDSGINVSRAWITKLMPAAVSLIEPIFNAQLESVRRSRVIAMDETPIKAGRAGPAKMNAAYLWPVVGEQDEICFLYYPSRAAKHVETALGLQAGIPAEQSLPWCAGVYSRAPGRPVGLPG
;
A
#
# COMPACT_ATOMS: atom_id res chain seq x y z
N MET A 1 0.48 -14.64 -15.99
CA MET A 1 1.28 -13.64 -16.73
C MET A 1 2.74 -14.06 -16.59
N HIS A 2 3.38 -14.54 -17.66
CA HIS A 2 4.79 -14.92 -17.62
C HIS A 2 5.60 -13.63 -17.44
N LEU A 3 6.19 -13.44 -16.26
CA LEU A 3 7.33 -12.56 -16.10
C LEU A 3 8.39 -13.13 -17.03
N SER A 4 8.63 -12.43 -18.14
CA SER A 4 9.48 -12.90 -19.22
C SER A 4 10.81 -13.40 -18.67
N SER A 5 11.29 -14.50 -19.19
CA SER A 5 12.50 -15.28 -18.85
C SER A 5 13.83 -14.49 -18.78
N LEU A 6 13.79 -13.17 -18.86
CA LEU A 6 14.96 -12.27 -18.86
C LEU A 6 15.29 -11.67 -17.48
N ALA A 7 14.38 -11.76 -16.51
CA ALA A 7 14.58 -11.18 -15.18
C ALA A 7 14.62 -12.29 -14.13
N ASP A 8 15.76 -12.45 -13.50
CA ASP A 8 15.90 -13.32 -12.34
C ASP A 8 15.22 -12.71 -11.10
N VAL A 9 14.84 -13.55 -10.15
CA VAL A 9 14.17 -13.15 -8.90
C VAL A 9 15.03 -12.17 -8.11
N SER A 10 16.34 -12.38 -8.05
CA SER A 10 17.28 -11.49 -7.36
C SER A 10 17.34 -10.10 -7.99
N PHE A 11 17.28 -10.02 -9.32
CA PHE A 11 17.21 -8.76 -10.04
C PHE A 11 15.93 -7.99 -9.74
N ILE A 12 14.80 -8.69 -9.76
CA ILE A 12 13.48 -8.10 -9.43
C ILE A 12 13.46 -7.58 -7.98
N ALA A 13 13.97 -8.38 -7.03
CA ALA A 13 14.07 -7.98 -5.63
C ALA A 13 14.96 -6.76 -5.46
N GLY A 14 16.11 -6.72 -6.11
CA GLY A 14 17.03 -5.59 -6.11
C GLY A 14 16.37 -4.31 -6.64
N MET A 15 15.61 -4.39 -7.73
CA MET A 15 14.88 -3.25 -8.28
C MET A 15 13.80 -2.70 -7.33
N ILE A 16 13.09 -3.59 -6.63
CA ILE A 16 12.08 -3.20 -5.63
C ILE A 16 12.76 -2.48 -4.46
N ILE A 17 13.84 -3.06 -3.92
CA ILE A 17 14.61 -2.49 -2.81
C ILE A 17 15.18 -1.12 -3.21
N ASP A 18 15.83 -1.01 -4.36
CA ASP A 18 16.37 0.25 -4.87
C ASP A 18 15.28 1.32 -4.98
N LYS A 19 14.08 0.94 -5.44
CA LYS A 19 12.98 1.90 -5.60
C LYS A 19 12.35 2.33 -4.28
N PHE A 20 12.05 1.41 -3.39
CA PHE A 20 11.21 1.68 -2.21
C PHE A 20 12.01 1.91 -0.94
N ALA A 21 13.11 1.20 -0.72
CA ALA A 21 13.98 1.40 0.43
C ALA A 21 15.01 2.53 0.21
N TYR A 22 15.59 2.60 -0.99
CA TYR A 22 16.60 3.62 -1.33
C TYR A 22 16.07 4.79 -2.15
N HIS A 23 14.76 4.84 -2.41
CA HIS A 23 14.08 5.91 -3.15
C HIS A 23 14.69 6.20 -4.53
N GLN A 24 15.32 5.19 -5.16
CA GLN A 24 15.95 5.33 -6.45
C GLN A 24 14.91 5.26 -7.58
N PRO A 25 14.71 6.34 -8.37
CA PRO A 25 13.79 6.32 -9.50
C PRO A 25 14.18 5.26 -10.54
N LEU A 26 13.19 4.65 -11.20
CA LEU A 26 13.44 3.65 -12.25
C LEU A 26 14.36 4.15 -13.38
N TYR A 27 14.29 5.44 -13.68
CA TYR A 27 15.21 6.07 -14.63
C TYR A 27 16.67 5.93 -14.21
N ARG A 28 17.00 6.18 -12.93
CA ARG A 28 18.38 6.05 -12.44
C ARG A 28 18.83 4.59 -12.39
N GLN A 29 17.92 3.68 -12.05
CA GLN A 29 18.21 2.23 -12.11
C GLN A 29 18.52 1.80 -13.55
N HIS A 30 17.76 2.32 -14.53
CA HIS A 30 18.02 2.06 -15.94
C HIS A 30 19.40 2.55 -16.38
N VAL A 31 19.80 3.77 -16.00
CA VAL A 31 21.14 4.32 -16.31
C VAL A 31 22.22 3.43 -15.69
N LYS A 32 22.10 3.06 -14.41
CA LYS A 32 23.01 2.15 -13.70
C LYS A 32 23.20 0.81 -14.44
N LEU A 33 22.11 0.25 -14.96
CA LEU A 33 22.18 -0.99 -15.76
C LEU A 33 22.94 -0.77 -17.07
N GLN A 34 22.69 0.31 -17.78
CA GLN A 34 23.41 0.66 -19.01
C GLN A 34 24.90 0.84 -18.74
N ASP A 35 25.27 1.56 -17.68
CA ASP A 35 26.67 1.78 -17.28
C ASP A 35 27.37 0.44 -16.91
N SER A 36 26.60 -0.54 -16.45
CA SER A 36 27.07 -1.90 -16.16
C SER A 36 27.07 -2.81 -17.39
N GLY A 37 26.79 -2.28 -18.59
CA GLY A 37 26.77 -3.03 -19.85
C GLY A 37 25.48 -3.84 -20.09
N ILE A 38 24.45 -3.67 -19.25
CA ILE A 38 23.18 -4.37 -19.37
C ILE A 38 22.22 -3.52 -20.21
N ASN A 39 22.02 -3.87 -21.47
CA ASN A 39 21.14 -3.16 -22.39
C ASN A 39 19.70 -3.66 -22.32
N VAL A 40 18.90 -3.01 -21.50
CA VAL A 40 17.45 -3.22 -21.41
C VAL A 40 16.69 -1.95 -21.76
N SER A 41 15.49 -2.07 -22.33
CA SER A 41 14.70 -0.89 -22.64
C SER A 41 14.05 -0.30 -21.40
N ARG A 42 13.94 1.02 -21.37
CA ARG A 42 13.25 1.75 -20.30
C ARG A 42 11.78 1.31 -20.16
N ALA A 43 11.13 1.05 -21.30
CA ALA A 43 9.76 0.54 -21.31
C ALA A 43 9.63 -0.83 -20.64
N TRP A 44 10.62 -1.70 -20.81
CA TRP A 44 10.64 -3.02 -20.16
C TRP A 44 10.71 -2.90 -18.63
N ILE A 45 11.62 -2.08 -18.10
CA ILE A 45 11.73 -1.83 -16.65
C ILE A 45 10.43 -1.23 -16.09
N THR A 46 9.84 -0.28 -16.80
CA THR A 46 8.58 0.37 -16.40
C THR A 46 7.41 -0.62 -16.36
N LYS A 47 7.38 -1.62 -17.23
CA LYS A 47 6.36 -2.69 -17.22
C LYS A 47 6.66 -3.76 -16.17
N LEU A 48 7.94 -4.06 -15.93
CA LEU A 48 8.36 -5.09 -14.98
C LEU A 48 7.99 -4.70 -13.54
N MET A 49 8.14 -3.44 -13.16
CA MET A 49 7.93 -2.98 -11.79
C MET A 49 6.50 -3.21 -11.26
N PRO A 50 5.41 -2.82 -11.94
CA PRO A 50 4.06 -3.13 -11.49
C PRO A 50 3.80 -4.65 -11.39
N ALA A 51 4.32 -5.43 -12.34
CA ALA A 51 4.19 -6.89 -12.29
C ALA A 51 4.94 -7.49 -11.10
N ALA A 52 6.10 -6.96 -10.76
CA ALA A 52 6.87 -7.36 -9.58
C ALA A 52 6.16 -7.00 -8.28
N VAL A 53 5.58 -5.81 -8.19
CA VAL A 53 4.79 -5.38 -7.03
C VAL A 53 3.56 -6.27 -6.83
N SER A 54 2.88 -6.67 -7.90
CA SER A 54 1.71 -7.56 -7.79
C SER A 54 2.04 -8.96 -7.24
N LEU A 55 3.30 -9.41 -7.32
CA LEU A 55 3.72 -10.68 -6.72
C LEU A 55 3.75 -10.63 -5.18
N ILE A 56 3.95 -9.45 -4.60
CA ILE A 56 3.97 -9.27 -3.13
C ILE A 56 2.61 -8.87 -2.57
N GLU A 57 1.62 -8.63 -3.42
CA GLU A 57 0.25 -8.28 -3.01
C GLU A 57 -0.38 -9.29 -2.04
N PRO A 58 -0.21 -10.63 -2.19
CA PRO A 58 -0.72 -11.60 -1.22
C PRO A 58 -0.14 -11.42 0.19
N ILE A 59 1.12 -10.99 0.30
CA ILE A 59 1.76 -10.72 1.60
C ILE A 59 1.11 -9.50 2.24
N PHE A 60 0.90 -8.44 1.47
CA PHE A 60 0.19 -7.24 1.94
C PHE A 60 -1.22 -7.57 2.41
N ASN A 61 -1.97 -8.37 1.65
CA ASN A 61 -3.32 -8.77 2.01
C ASN A 61 -3.36 -9.59 3.30
N ALA A 62 -2.42 -10.53 3.47
CA ALA A 62 -2.30 -11.31 4.69
C ALA A 62 -1.97 -10.44 5.91
N GLN A 63 -1.09 -9.46 5.75
CA GLN A 63 -0.75 -8.49 6.80
C GLN A 63 -1.95 -7.60 7.15
N LEU A 64 -2.68 -7.10 6.16
CA LEU A 64 -3.88 -6.30 6.39
C LEU A 64 -4.96 -7.10 7.12
N GLU A 65 -5.14 -8.38 6.78
CA GLU A 65 -6.07 -9.27 7.50
C GLU A 65 -5.60 -9.52 8.96
N SER A 66 -4.29 -9.60 9.21
CA SER A 66 -3.76 -9.67 10.58
C SER A 66 -4.13 -8.41 11.37
N VAL A 67 -3.87 -7.22 10.80
CA VAL A 67 -4.24 -5.94 11.41
C VAL A 67 -5.73 -5.86 11.69
N ARG A 68 -6.59 -6.29 10.75
CA ARG A 68 -8.05 -6.29 10.92
C ARG A 68 -8.55 -7.18 12.05
N ARG A 69 -7.78 -8.19 12.44
CA ARG A 69 -8.11 -9.08 13.59
C ARG A 69 -7.75 -8.49 14.94
N SER A 70 -6.94 -7.44 14.97
CA SER A 70 -6.56 -6.76 16.21
C SER A 70 -7.79 -6.21 16.93
N ARG A 71 -7.78 -6.25 18.27
CA ARG A 71 -8.85 -5.67 19.10
C ARG A 71 -8.81 -4.16 19.07
N VAL A 72 -7.61 -3.61 18.95
CA VAL A 72 -7.35 -2.17 18.86
C VAL A 72 -6.59 -1.90 17.57
N ILE A 73 -7.08 -0.97 16.78
CA ILE A 73 -6.48 -0.54 15.54
C ILE A 73 -6.29 0.97 15.61
N ALA A 74 -5.05 1.42 15.41
CA ALA A 74 -4.76 2.84 15.24
C ALA A 74 -4.71 3.19 13.75
N MET A 75 -5.28 4.33 13.38
CA MET A 75 -5.36 4.76 11.99
C MET A 75 -5.21 6.28 11.92
N ASP A 76 -4.46 6.75 10.94
CA ASP A 76 -4.26 8.17 10.69
C ASP A 76 -4.36 8.47 9.18
N GLU A 77 -4.45 9.73 8.80
CA GLU A 77 -4.40 10.11 7.40
C GLU A 77 -3.26 11.10 7.12
N THR A 78 -2.49 10.81 6.09
CA THR A 78 -1.43 11.69 5.59
C THR A 78 -1.79 12.17 4.18
N PRO A 79 -1.95 13.48 3.95
CA PRO A 79 -2.21 14.00 2.62
C PRO A 79 -0.98 13.81 1.72
N ILE A 80 -1.20 13.31 0.52
CA ILE A 80 -0.17 13.15 -0.49
C ILE A 80 -0.64 13.75 -1.83
N LYS A 81 0.32 14.01 -2.71
CA LYS A 81 0.04 14.38 -4.08
C LYS A 81 0.34 13.19 -4.98
N ALA A 82 -0.67 12.64 -5.64
CA ALA A 82 -0.55 11.44 -6.46
C ALA A 82 -1.30 11.57 -7.78
N GLY A 83 -0.66 11.07 -8.84
CA GLY A 83 -1.22 11.14 -10.18
C GLY A 83 -1.26 12.56 -10.77
N ARG A 84 -1.58 12.64 -12.06
CA ARG A 84 -1.68 13.91 -12.78
C ARG A 84 -3.14 14.35 -12.90
N ALA A 85 -3.45 15.55 -12.41
CA ALA A 85 -4.74 16.21 -12.63
C ALA A 85 -4.75 17.06 -13.91
N GLY A 86 -3.57 17.30 -14.52
CA GLY A 86 -3.37 18.13 -15.70
C GLY A 86 -1.92 18.59 -15.83
N PRO A 87 -1.58 19.50 -16.77
CA PRO A 87 -0.25 20.08 -16.87
C PRO A 87 0.16 20.73 -15.55
N ALA A 88 1.29 20.28 -14.99
CA ALA A 88 1.88 20.76 -13.74
C ALA A 88 0.98 20.66 -12.48
N LYS A 89 -0.14 19.93 -12.53
CA LYS A 89 -1.04 19.74 -11.39
C LYS A 89 -1.14 18.26 -11.00
N MET A 90 -0.99 17.98 -9.71
CA MET A 90 -1.18 16.65 -9.14
C MET A 90 -2.49 16.58 -8.35
N ASN A 91 -3.14 15.43 -8.37
CA ASN A 91 -4.31 15.17 -7.54
C ASN A 91 -3.92 15.09 -6.06
N ALA A 92 -4.77 15.63 -5.20
CA ALA A 92 -4.71 15.33 -3.79
C ALA A 92 -5.22 13.91 -3.55
N ALA A 93 -4.53 13.19 -2.69
CA ALA A 93 -4.90 11.86 -2.24
C ALA A 93 -4.42 11.67 -0.80
N TYR A 94 -4.73 10.54 -0.20
CA TYR A 94 -4.43 10.27 1.19
C TYR A 94 -3.82 8.88 1.35
N LEU A 95 -2.77 8.82 2.13
CA LEU A 95 -2.20 7.59 2.61
C LEU A 95 -2.66 7.37 4.05
N TRP A 96 -3.20 6.19 4.31
CA TRP A 96 -3.74 5.82 5.61
C TRP A 96 -2.90 4.71 6.21
N PRO A 97 -1.95 5.02 7.12
CA PRO A 97 -1.33 4.00 7.94
C PRO A 97 -2.38 3.38 8.87
N VAL A 98 -2.39 2.07 8.92
CA VAL A 98 -3.25 1.27 9.79
C VAL A 98 -2.35 0.36 10.60
N VAL A 99 -2.39 0.48 11.92
CA VAL A 99 -1.49 -0.19 12.85
C VAL A 99 -2.28 -1.15 13.73
N GLY A 100 -1.82 -2.39 13.81
CA GLY A 100 -2.39 -3.44 14.68
C GLY A 100 -1.70 -3.54 16.04
N GLU A 101 -2.16 -4.46 16.86
CA GLU A 101 -1.64 -4.68 18.23
C GLU A 101 -0.24 -5.30 18.29
N GLN A 102 0.24 -5.91 17.21
CA GLN A 102 1.56 -6.57 17.11
C GLN A 102 2.57 -5.74 16.31
N ASP A 103 2.39 -4.42 16.32
CA ASP A 103 3.22 -3.46 15.57
C ASP A 103 3.20 -3.65 14.04
N GLU A 104 2.21 -4.39 13.51
CA GLU A 104 2.03 -4.46 12.06
C GLU A 104 1.48 -3.16 11.53
N ILE A 105 2.05 -2.68 10.44
CA ILE A 105 1.63 -1.44 9.78
C ILE A 105 1.29 -1.73 8.32
N CYS A 106 0.09 -1.35 7.90
CA CYS A 106 -0.34 -1.35 6.52
C CYS A 106 -0.61 0.08 6.05
N PHE A 107 -0.23 0.39 4.82
CA PHE A 107 -0.53 1.68 4.21
C PHE A 107 -1.59 1.50 3.13
N LEU A 108 -2.72 2.18 3.29
CA LEU A 108 -3.82 2.15 2.33
C LEU A 108 -3.88 3.48 1.57
N TYR A 109 -4.13 3.42 0.28
CA TYR A 109 -4.27 4.59 -0.58
C TYR A 109 -5.74 4.86 -0.89
N TYR A 110 -6.20 6.09 -0.65
CA TYR A 110 -7.53 6.54 -1.03
C TYR A 110 -7.51 7.94 -1.67
N PRO A 111 -8.39 8.19 -2.64
CA PRO A 111 -8.45 9.49 -3.32
C PRO A 111 -9.12 10.59 -2.50
N SER A 112 -9.72 10.28 -1.35
CA SER A 112 -10.43 11.23 -0.50
C SER A 112 -10.44 10.83 0.96
N ARG A 113 -10.88 11.74 1.84
CA ARG A 113 -11.07 11.52 3.30
C ARG A 113 -12.43 10.94 3.67
N ALA A 114 -13.19 10.40 2.73
CA ALA A 114 -14.56 9.94 3.02
C ALA A 114 -14.56 8.80 4.05
N ALA A 115 -15.45 8.88 5.04
CA ALA A 115 -15.60 7.89 6.13
C ALA A 115 -15.76 6.45 5.61
N LYS A 116 -16.39 6.28 4.44
CA LYS A 116 -16.49 4.97 3.77
C LYS A 116 -15.15 4.26 3.52
N HIS A 117 -14.06 5.02 3.40
CA HIS A 117 -12.73 4.44 3.22
C HIS A 117 -12.22 3.80 4.49
N VAL A 118 -12.52 4.39 5.65
CA VAL A 118 -12.21 3.82 6.97
C VAL A 118 -12.98 2.52 7.16
N GLU A 119 -14.28 2.52 6.88
CA GLU A 119 -15.14 1.34 6.95
C GLU A 119 -14.60 0.21 6.06
N THR A 120 -14.26 0.53 4.82
CA THR A 120 -13.66 -0.42 3.87
C THR A 120 -12.30 -0.92 4.36
N ALA A 121 -11.45 -0.02 4.85
CA ALA A 121 -10.12 -0.37 5.35
C ALA A 121 -10.18 -1.36 6.51
N LEU A 122 -11.10 -1.14 7.44
CA LEU A 122 -11.26 -1.95 8.64
C LEU A 122 -12.13 -3.20 8.44
N GLY A 123 -12.73 -3.37 7.25
CA GLY A 123 -13.68 -4.46 6.99
C GLY A 123 -14.97 -4.32 7.83
N LEU A 124 -15.31 -3.11 8.24
CA LEU A 124 -16.53 -2.84 9.00
C LEU A 124 -17.72 -2.83 8.04
N GLN A 125 -18.69 -3.70 8.27
CA GLN A 125 -20.01 -3.54 7.64
C GLN A 125 -20.70 -2.34 8.30
N ALA A 126 -21.36 -1.51 7.50
CA ALA A 126 -22.07 -0.31 7.92
C ALA A 126 -22.89 -0.55 9.22
N GLY A 127 -22.53 0.11 10.29
CA GLY A 127 -23.29 0.04 11.54
C GLY A 127 -22.49 0.13 12.84
N ILE A 128 -21.17 0.31 12.81
CA ILE A 128 -20.44 0.66 14.03
C ILE A 128 -20.40 2.19 14.11
N PRO A 129 -21.01 2.79 15.16
CA PRO A 129 -20.93 4.24 15.34
C PRO A 129 -19.45 4.63 15.50
N ALA A 130 -19.05 5.63 14.75
CA ALA A 130 -17.77 6.32 14.90
C ALA A 130 -17.81 7.17 16.19
N GLU A 131 -18.13 6.55 17.31
CA GLU A 131 -18.05 7.19 18.63
C GLU A 131 -16.64 7.04 19.16
N GLN A 132 -15.96 8.12 19.05
CA GLN A 132 -14.69 8.57 19.63
C GLN A 132 -13.61 8.91 18.58
N SER A 133 -13.99 9.62 17.54
CA SER A 133 -12.99 10.41 16.83
C SER A 133 -12.68 11.65 17.67
N LEU A 134 -11.54 11.67 18.31
CA LEU A 134 -10.95 12.92 18.78
C LEU A 134 -10.68 13.83 17.57
N PRO A 135 -10.95 15.13 17.65
CA PRO A 135 -11.18 16.00 16.48
C PRO A 135 -9.96 16.21 15.57
N TRP A 136 -8.82 15.56 15.78
CA TRP A 136 -7.62 15.74 14.96
C TRP A 136 -6.42 14.82 15.28
N CYS A 137 -6.67 13.66 15.77
CA CYS A 137 -5.64 12.64 15.94
C CYS A 137 -6.13 11.31 15.39
N ALA A 138 -5.20 10.49 14.95
CA ALA A 138 -5.33 9.09 14.70
C ALA A 138 -6.52 8.47 15.45
N GLY A 139 -7.51 8.01 14.72
CA GLY A 139 -8.64 7.31 15.33
C GLY A 139 -8.14 5.99 15.93
N VAL A 140 -8.30 5.78 17.22
CA VAL A 140 -8.13 4.46 17.85
C VAL A 140 -9.47 3.76 17.80
N TYR A 141 -9.56 2.67 17.06
CA TYR A 141 -10.77 1.88 16.93
C TYR A 141 -10.65 0.63 17.81
N SER A 142 -11.51 0.54 18.84
CA SER A 142 -11.62 -0.66 19.67
C SER A 142 -12.76 -1.53 19.19
N ARG A 143 -12.49 -2.79 18.95
CA ARG A 143 -13.52 -3.79 18.64
C ARG A 143 -14.15 -4.27 19.94
N ALA A 144 -15.45 -4.06 20.11
CA ALA A 144 -16.17 -4.62 21.25
C ALA A 144 -16.04 -6.15 21.28
N PRO A 145 -15.76 -6.77 22.42
CA PRO A 145 -15.68 -8.23 22.52
C PRO A 145 -17.07 -8.83 22.26
N GLY A 146 -17.20 -9.68 21.23
CA GLY A 146 -18.40 -10.50 21.10
C GLY A 146 -19.06 -10.70 19.74
N ARG A 147 -18.48 -10.31 18.60
CA ARG A 147 -19.01 -10.76 17.31
C ARG A 147 -17.95 -11.53 16.51
N PRO A 148 -18.19 -12.84 16.25
CA PRO A 148 -17.36 -13.59 15.31
C PRO A 148 -17.56 -13.00 13.90
N VAL A 149 -16.45 -12.81 13.19
CA VAL A 149 -16.48 -12.53 11.75
C VAL A 149 -17.01 -13.78 11.09
N GLY A 150 -18.19 -13.69 10.48
CA GLY A 150 -18.71 -14.74 9.64
C GLY A 150 -17.75 -14.96 8.46
N LEU A 151 -17.19 -16.15 8.36
CA LEU A 151 -16.50 -16.61 7.17
C LEU A 151 -17.53 -16.68 6.04
N PRO A 152 -17.26 -16.15 4.85
CA PRO A 152 -18.09 -16.45 3.68
C PRO A 152 -17.94 -17.93 3.37
N GLY A 153 -19.08 -18.65 3.28
CA GLY A 153 -19.18 -19.98 2.75
C GLY A 153 -18.99 -20.01 1.23
#